data_249f76494a0710373a3d2fbcfa9c928c
#
_entry.id   249f76494a0710373a3d2fbcfa9c928c
#
_cell.length_a   1.000
_cell.length_b   1.000
_cell.length_c   1.000
_cell.angle_alpha   90.00
_cell.angle_beta   90.00
_cell.angle_gamma   90.00
#
_symmetry.space_group_name_H-M   'P 1'
#
loop_
_entity.id
_entity.type
_entity.pdbx_description
1 polymer ?
#
loop_
_entity_poly.entity_id
_entity_poly.type
_entity_poly.pdbx_seq_one_letter_code
_entity_poly.pdbx_strand_id
1 'polypeptide(L)'
;GNFETIFPMMREDGFGAVELHLWDSREIDRKKLDNELKKNSLTLTSIGTGGAYGTWHLNIADHDKDIRKKAIECLKEHMITASPYEGVIIIGSMQGRFKDAGSPEEFVNNVEESLDILDRMAQEYGVYIGYELMNHYESDFLFRIEDGIRFLNEHSYKRTGIHIDTVHMNVD
;
A
#
# COMPACT_ATOMS: atom_id res chain seq x y z
N GLY A 1 -4.85 -16.44 -5.69
CA GLY A 1 -4.65 -17.23 -4.47
C GLY A 1 -5.83 -18.16 -4.21
N ASN A 2 -5.61 -19.28 -3.55
CA ASN A 2 -6.66 -20.24 -3.24
C ASN A 2 -7.27 -19.89 -1.87
N PHE A 3 -8.14 -18.88 -1.81
CA PHE A 3 -8.80 -18.45 -0.59
C PHE A 3 -9.58 -19.59 0.09
N GLU A 4 -10.21 -20.48 -0.72
CA GLU A 4 -11.01 -21.62 -0.23
C GLU A 4 -10.20 -22.62 0.60
N THR A 5 -8.89 -22.71 0.38
CA THR A 5 -8.00 -23.58 1.15
C THR A 5 -7.35 -22.85 2.32
N ILE A 6 -6.90 -21.61 2.10
CA ILE A 6 -6.08 -20.89 3.08
C ILE A 6 -6.92 -20.30 4.21
N PHE A 7 -8.07 -19.71 3.92
CA PHE A 7 -8.88 -19.03 4.93
C PHE A 7 -9.45 -19.96 6.01
N PRO A 8 -9.95 -21.18 5.69
CA PRO A 8 -10.31 -22.14 6.73
C PRO A 8 -9.15 -22.47 7.67
N MET A 9 -7.94 -22.70 7.14
CA MET A 9 -6.76 -22.99 7.95
C MET A 9 -6.41 -21.82 8.88
N MET A 10 -6.40 -20.59 8.36
CA MET A 10 -6.18 -19.39 9.16
C MET A 10 -7.21 -19.28 10.30
N ARG A 11 -8.48 -19.59 10.02
CA ARG A 11 -9.51 -19.55 11.04
C ARG A 11 -9.34 -20.64 12.10
N GLU A 12 -8.94 -21.85 11.71
CA GLU A 12 -8.61 -22.95 12.64
C GLU A 12 -7.42 -22.58 13.54
N ASP A 13 -6.42 -21.87 13.00
CA ASP A 13 -5.27 -21.36 13.74
C ASP A 13 -5.59 -20.14 14.64
N GLY A 14 -6.84 -19.67 14.63
CA GLY A 14 -7.31 -18.60 15.53
C GLY A 14 -7.19 -17.18 14.96
N PHE A 15 -6.81 -17.00 13.69
CA PHE A 15 -6.78 -15.67 13.07
C PHE A 15 -8.20 -15.12 12.88
N GLY A 16 -8.36 -13.81 13.09
CA GLY A 16 -9.60 -13.07 12.85
C GLY A 16 -9.52 -12.14 11.62
N ALA A 17 -8.33 -11.98 11.06
CA ALA A 17 -8.08 -11.06 9.97
C ALA A 17 -6.97 -11.54 9.04
N VAL A 18 -6.94 -10.99 7.82
CA VAL A 18 -5.92 -11.31 6.81
C VAL A 18 -5.38 -10.04 6.18
N GLU A 19 -4.11 -10.07 5.82
CA GLU A 19 -3.49 -9.18 4.86
C GLU A 19 -3.29 -9.91 3.53
N LEU A 20 -3.52 -9.24 2.42
CA LEU A 20 -3.27 -9.78 1.09
C LEU A 20 -2.12 -9.04 0.43
N HIS A 21 -1.21 -9.77 -0.21
CA HIS A 21 -0.21 -9.20 -1.10
C HIS A 21 -0.67 -9.37 -2.54
N LEU A 22 -0.96 -8.26 -3.22
CA LEU A 22 -1.55 -8.25 -4.55
C LEU A 22 -0.73 -7.39 -5.51
N TRP A 23 -0.54 -7.92 -6.72
CA TRP A 23 0.03 -7.14 -7.83
C TRP A 23 -1.00 -6.20 -8.43
N ASP A 24 -2.21 -6.72 -8.68
CA ASP A 24 -3.33 -5.96 -9.22
C ASP A 24 -4.65 -6.54 -8.71
N SER A 25 -5.46 -5.74 -8.05
CA SER A 25 -6.77 -6.17 -7.54
C SER A 25 -7.81 -6.45 -8.62
N ARG A 26 -7.57 -6.08 -9.88
CA ARG A 26 -8.43 -6.44 -11.02
C ARG A 26 -8.38 -7.93 -11.35
N GLU A 27 -7.31 -8.62 -10.94
CA GLU A 27 -7.14 -10.06 -11.12
C GLU A 27 -7.92 -10.91 -10.10
N ILE A 28 -8.58 -10.27 -9.12
CA ILE A 28 -9.30 -10.96 -8.06
C ILE A 28 -10.81 -10.90 -8.33
N ASP A 29 -11.47 -12.02 -8.15
CA ASP A 29 -12.93 -12.05 -7.98
C ASP A 29 -13.28 -11.52 -6.59
N ARG A 30 -13.67 -10.24 -6.52
CA ARG A 30 -14.03 -9.55 -5.27
C ARG A 30 -15.23 -10.18 -4.58
N LYS A 31 -16.18 -10.74 -5.33
CA LYS A 31 -17.34 -11.45 -4.76
C LYS A 31 -16.91 -12.75 -4.08
N LYS A 32 -16.02 -13.48 -4.74
CA LYS A 32 -15.45 -14.70 -4.17
C LYS A 32 -14.64 -14.41 -2.92
N LEU A 33 -13.82 -13.35 -2.94
CA LEU A 33 -13.06 -12.89 -1.77
C LEU A 33 -14.00 -12.57 -0.60
N ASP A 34 -15.02 -11.75 -0.82
CA ASP A 34 -15.98 -11.35 0.21
C ASP A 34 -16.73 -12.57 0.79
N ASN A 35 -17.17 -13.49 -0.06
CA ASN A 35 -17.84 -14.71 0.39
C ASN A 35 -16.94 -15.59 1.26
N GLU A 36 -15.69 -15.79 0.87
CA GLU A 36 -14.76 -16.62 1.63
C GLU A 36 -14.32 -15.96 2.94
N LEU A 37 -14.15 -14.63 2.97
CA LEU A 37 -13.91 -13.90 4.22
C LEU A 37 -15.08 -14.06 5.19
N LYS A 38 -16.30 -13.83 4.76
CA LYS A 38 -17.51 -13.97 5.58
C LYS A 38 -17.71 -15.41 6.09
N LYS A 39 -17.57 -16.40 5.20
CA LYS A 39 -17.71 -17.82 5.54
C LYS A 39 -16.74 -18.26 6.64
N ASN A 40 -15.53 -17.71 6.66
CA ASN A 40 -14.49 -18.04 7.64
C ASN A 40 -14.42 -17.05 8.80
N SER A 41 -15.35 -16.09 8.91
CA SER A 41 -15.32 -15.03 9.95
C SER A 41 -13.98 -14.29 10.01
N LEU A 42 -13.43 -13.98 8.84
CA LEU A 42 -12.21 -13.19 8.67
C LEU A 42 -12.56 -11.80 8.13
N THR A 43 -11.73 -10.82 8.41
CA THR A 43 -11.78 -9.50 7.77
C THR A 43 -10.49 -9.21 7.01
N LEU A 44 -10.57 -8.38 5.97
CA LEU A 44 -9.39 -7.87 5.27
C LEU A 44 -8.89 -6.62 5.98
N THR A 45 -7.67 -6.65 6.53
CA THR A 45 -7.08 -5.50 7.22
C THR A 45 -6.27 -4.61 6.30
N SER A 46 -5.54 -5.23 5.38
CA SER A 46 -4.60 -4.49 4.53
C SER A 46 -4.30 -5.20 3.22
N ILE A 47 -3.82 -4.42 2.26
CA ILE A 47 -3.28 -4.92 0.99
C ILE A 47 -1.86 -4.39 0.83
N GLY A 48 -0.88 -5.30 0.81
CA GLY A 48 0.49 -5.03 0.44
C GLY A 48 0.64 -4.97 -1.08
N THR A 49 1.29 -3.93 -1.60
CA THR A 49 1.29 -3.60 -3.03
C THR A 49 2.64 -3.75 -3.72
N GLY A 50 3.70 -4.11 -2.99
CA GLY A 50 5.09 -4.14 -3.47
C GLY A 50 5.34 -4.98 -4.73
N GLY A 51 4.52 -6.01 -5.00
CA GLY A 51 4.64 -6.84 -6.18
C GLY A 51 4.51 -6.09 -7.51
N ALA A 52 3.72 -5.01 -7.56
CA ALA A 52 3.55 -4.19 -8.75
C ALA A 52 4.83 -3.41 -9.12
N TYR A 53 5.60 -2.95 -8.12
CA TYR A 53 6.92 -2.36 -8.38
C TYR A 53 7.91 -3.42 -8.87
N GLY A 54 8.01 -4.55 -8.18
CA GLY A 54 8.97 -5.60 -8.55
C GLY A 54 8.75 -6.20 -9.95
N THR A 55 7.51 -6.26 -10.42
CA THR A 55 7.15 -6.91 -11.68
C THR A 55 6.99 -5.92 -12.84
N TRP A 56 6.38 -4.76 -12.59
CA TRP A 56 6.01 -3.80 -13.64
C TRP A 56 6.66 -2.43 -13.46
N HIS A 57 7.52 -2.27 -12.43
CA HIS A 57 8.17 -1.01 -12.06
C HIS A 57 7.21 0.15 -11.80
N LEU A 58 5.94 -0.18 -11.41
CA LEU A 58 4.97 0.85 -11.07
C LEU A 58 5.34 1.48 -9.73
N ASN A 59 5.55 2.79 -9.74
CA ASN A 59 5.82 3.56 -8.53
C ASN A 59 5.25 4.97 -8.64
N ILE A 60 5.01 5.58 -7.47
CA ILE A 60 4.37 6.90 -7.36
C ILE A 60 5.34 8.06 -7.50
N ALA A 61 6.65 7.79 -7.55
CA ALA A 61 7.70 8.82 -7.64
C ALA A 61 8.38 8.88 -9.01
N ASP A 62 8.02 8.03 -9.97
CA ASP A 62 8.68 7.92 -11.26
C ASP A 62 8.73 9.28 -12.00
N HIS A 63 9.84 9.55 -12.72
CA HIS A 63 9.94 10.74 -13.57
C HIS A 63 8.91 10.74 -14.70
N ASP A 64 8.54 9.54 -15.19
CA ASP A 64 7.50 9.37 -16.19
C ASP A 64 6.10 9.47 -15.56
N LYS A 65 5.38 10.54 -15.92
CA LYS A 65 4.00 10.78 -15.47
C LYS A 65 3.03 9.67 -15.83
N ASP A 66 3.26 8.94 -16.92
CA ASP A 66 2.39 7.82 -17.31
C ASP A 66 2.60 6.61 -16.40
N ILE A 67 3.81 6.39 -15.92
CA ILE A 67 4.09 5.36 -14.90
C ILE A 67 3.43 5.74 -13.58
N ARG A 68 3.60 7.00 -13.10
CA ARG A 68 2.91 7.47 -11.88
C ARG A 68 1.40 7.33 -11.97
N LYS A 69 0.80 7.71 -13.11
CA LYS A 69 -0.63 7.55 -13.35
C LYS A 69 -1.08 6.09 -13.29
N LYS A 70 -0.33 5.18 -13.89
CA LYS A 70 -0.62 3.73 -13.82
C LYS A 70 -0.48 3.19 -12.39
N ALA A 71 0.51 3.66 -11.63
CA ALA A 71 0.69 3.30 -10.23
C ALA A 71 -0.51 3.77 -9.38
N ILE A 72 -0.94 5.01 -9.54
CA ILE A 72 -2.13 5.57 -8.86
C ILE A 72 -3.39 4.77 -9.22
N GLU A 73 -3.59 4.42 -10.49
CA GLU A 73 -4.76 3.63 -10.91
C GLU A 73 -4.71 2.20 -10.34
N CYS A 74 -3.52 1.58 -10.26
CA CYS A 74 -3.34 0.30 -9.59
C CYS A 74 -3.70 0.37 -8.09
N LEU A 75 -3.20 1.39 -7.39
CA LEU A 75 -3.52 1.63 -5.98
C LEU A 75 -5.01 1.89 -5.75
N LYS A 76 -5.66 2.62 -6.65
CA LYS A 76 -7.12 2.82 -6.63
C LYS A 76 -7.89 1.50 -6.71
N GLU A 77 -7.47 0.56 -7.55
CA GLU A 77 -8.10 -0.76 -7.63
C GLU A 77 -7.96 -1.55 -6.33
N HIS A 78 -6.83 -1.39 -5.62
CA HIS A 78 -6.67 -1.92 -4.27
C HIS A 78 -7.63 -1.24 -3.27
N MET A 79 -7.80 0.08 -3.35
CA MET A 79 -8.75 0.82 -2.51
C MET A 79 -10.18 0.33 -2.71
N ILE A 80 -10.62 0.11 -3.97
CA ILE A 80 -11.95 -0.44 -4.28
C ILE A 80 -12.13 -1.83 -3.63
N THR A 81 -11.09 -2.65 -3.63
CA THR A 81 -11.13 -3.99 -3.03
C THR A 81 -11.17 -3.94 -1.50
N ALA A 82 -10.45 -3.01 -0.88
CA ALA A 82 -10.38 -2.87 0.58
C ALA A 82 -11.55 -2.05 1.18
N SER A 83 -12.26 -1.26 0.36
CA SER A 83 -13.31 -0.35 0.79
C SER A 83 -14.40 -0.99 1.67
N PRO A 84 -14.93 -2.19 1.37
CA PRO A 84 -15.94 -2.82 2.23
C PRO A 84 -15.46 -3.15 3.65
N TYR A 85 -14.16 -3.11 3.89
CA TYR A 85 -13.51 -3.51 5.14
C TYR A 85 -12.82 -2.34 5.85
N GLU A 86 -12.88 -1.13 5.30
CA GLU A 86 -12.12 0.05 5.76
C GLU A 86 -10.61 -0.25 5.88
N GLY A 87 -10.09 -1.06 4.95
CA GLY A 87 -8.73 -1.60 5.02
C GLY A 87 -7.64 -0.58 4.71
N VAL A 88 -6.40 -0.98 4.95
CA VAL A 88 -5.19 -0.19 4.69
C VAL A 88 -4.55 -0.60 3.36
N ILE A 89 -4.17 0.34 2.53
CA ILE A 89 -3.34 0.13 1.34
C ILE A 89 -1.90 0.47 1.70
N ILE A 90 -1.04 -0.53 1.75
CA ILE A 90 0.36 -0.37 2.15
C ILE A 90 1.18 0.01 0.92
N ILE A 91 1.76 1.21 0.96
CA ILE A 91 2.69 1.70 -0.06
C ILE A 91 4.11 1.51 0.48
N GLY A 92 4.68 0.33 0.21
CA GLY A 92 6.08 0.00 0.45
C GLY A 92 6.91 0.26 -0.82
N SER A 93 7.36 -0.79 -1.52
CA SER A 93 8.20 -0.62 -2.73
C SER A 93 7.58 0.25 -3.83
N MET A 94 6.25 0.37 -3.89
CA MET A 94 5.59 1.28 -4.85
C MET A 94 5.84 2.77 -4.56
N GLN A 95 6.48 3.15 -3.45
CA GLN A 95 6.98 4.52 -3.27
C GLN A 95 8.06 4.89 -4.31
N GLY A 96 8.78 3.89 -4.83
CA GLY A 96 9.90 4.08 -5.76
C GLY A 96 11.21 4.38 -5.04
N ARG A 97 12.23 4.73 -5.84
CA ARG A 97 13.57 5.09 -5.37
C ARG A 97 14.05 6.37 -6.06
N PHE A 98 15.07 7.04 -5.54
CA PHE A 98 15.65 8.25 -6.17
C PHE A 98 16.05 8.05 -7.63
N LYS A 99 16.52 6.85 -7.98
CA LYS A 99 16.87 6.51 -9.37
C LYS A 99 15.65 6.53 -10.33
N ASP A 100 14.46 6.28 -9.82
CA ASP A 100 13.24 6.23 -10.63
C ASP A 100 12.75 7.64 -10.97
N ALA A 101 13.03 8.61 -10.10
CA ALA A 101 12.65 10.02 -10.28
C ALA A 101 13.73 10.87 -10.97
N GLY A 102 14.95 10.38 -11.08
CA GLY A 102 16.08 11.14 -11.65
C GLY A 102 16.82 12.05 -10.68
N SER A 103 16.20 12.52 -9.60
CA SER A 103 16.84 13.23 -8.50
C SER A 103 16.08 13.05 -7.19
N PRO A 104 16.75 13.24 -6.02
CA PRO A 104 16.05 13.20 -4.72
C PRO A 104 14.96 14.26 -4.57
N GLU A 105 15.19 15.47 -5.10
CA GLU A 105 14.20 16.56 -5.06
C GLU A 105 12.96 16.21 -5.91
N GLU A 106 13.16 15.74 -7.12
CA GLU A 106 12.07 15.31 -8.00
C GLU A 106 11.29 14.14 -7.38
N PHE A 107 12.00 13.21 -6.74
CA PHE A 107 11.37 12.10 -6.02
C PHE A 107 10.41 12.60 -4.95
N VAL A 108 10.85 13.50 -4.06
CA VAL A 108 10.01 14.03 -2.99
C VAL A 108 8.79 14.75 -3.56
N ASN A 109 8.98 15.62 -4.55
CA ASN A 109 7.88 16.34 -5.20
C ASN A 109 6.86 15.38 -5.83
N ASN A 110 7.33 14.34 -6.51
CA ASN A 110 6.45 13.35 -7.15
C ASN A 110 5.69 12.50 -6.13
N VAL A 111 6.33 12.12 -5.00
CA VAL A 111 5.67 11.42 -3.88
C VAL A 111 4.56 12.30 -3.30
N GLU A 112 4.85 13.57 -3.02
CA GLU A 112 3.89 14.53 -2.45
C GLU A 112 2.67 14.71 -3.39
N GLU A 113 2.90 14.99 -4.68
CA GLU A 113 1.83 15.12 -5.68
C GLU A 113 0.96 13.85 -5.75
N SER A 114 1.60 12.69 -5.71
CA SER A 114 0.89 11.41 -5.80
C SER A 114 0.11 11.11 -4.53
N LEU A 115 0.67 11.36 -3.35
CA LEU A 115 -0.01 11.17 -2.07
C LEU A 115 -1.19 12.13 -1.89
N ASP A 116 -1.11 13.35 -2.40
CA ASP A 116 -2.23 14.29 -2.43
C ASP A 116 -3.44 13.74 -3.20
N ILE A 117 -3.18 13.05 -4.31
CA ILE A 117 -4.22 12.40 -5.11
C ILE A 117 -4.77 11.19 -4.36
N LEU A 118 -3.87 10.33 -3.86
CA LEU A 118 -4.21 9.07 -3.21
C LEU A 118 -4.96 9.30 -1.89
N ASP A 119 -4.58 10.30 -1.09
CA ASP A 119 -5.27 10.62 0.17
C ASP A 119 -6.73 11.06 -0.08
N ARG A 120 -6.99 11.85 -1.12
CA ARG A 120 -8.36 12.20 -1.54
C ARG A 120 -9.15 10.97 -1.98
N MET A 121 -8.54 10.08 -2.76
CA MET A 121 -9.18 8.82 -3.14
C MET A 121 -9.45 7.94 -1.90
N ALA A 122 -8.51 7.85 -0.97
CA ALA A 122 -8.70 7.09 0.27
C ALA A 122 -9.88 7.61 1.10
N GLN A 123 -10.10 8.93 1.13
CA GLN A 123 -11.29 9.52 1.75
C GLN A 123 -12.58 9.12 1.02
N GLU A 124 -12.59 9.13 -0.31
CA GLU A 124 -13.76 8.74 -1.12
C GLU A 124 -14.12 7.27 -0.94
N TYR A 125 -13.12 6.39 -0.91
CA TYR A 125 -13.33 4.94 -0.75
C TYR A 125 -13.44 4.49 0.71
N GLY A 126 -13.24 5.36 1.69
CA GLY A 126 -13.33 5.03 3.11
C GLY A 126 -12.19 4.12 3.61
N VAL A 127 -11.03 4.12 2.94
CA VAL A 127 -9.85 3.32 3.29
C VAL A 127 -8.76 4.18 3.91
N TYR A 128 -7.66 3.56 4.31
CA TYR A 128 -6.45 4.23 4.76
C TYR A 128 -5.27 3.90 3.85
N ILE A 129 -4.27 4.79 3.85
CA ILE A 129 -2.95 4.55 3.24
C ILE A 129 -1.94 4.40 4.37
N GLY A 130 -1.20 3.31 4.35
CA GLY A 130 -0.01 3.10 5.16
C GLY A 130 1.23 3.37 4.32
N TYR A 131 1.86 4.56 4.49
CA TYR A 131 3.16 4.81 3.87
C TYR A 131 4.22 4.09 4.69
N GLU A 132 4.82 3.05 4.10
CA GLU A 132 5.73 2.17 4.80
C GLU A 132 7.14 2.75 4.88
N LEU A 133 7.67 2.81 6.10
CA LEU A 133 9.07 3.15 6.33
C LEU A 133 9.92 1.90 6.12
N MET A 134 10.64 1.87 5.00
CA MET A 134 11.47 0.74 4.61
C MET A 134 12.93 0.99 5.02
N ASN A 135 13.70 -0.09 5.22
CA ASN A 135 15.12 0.01 5.54
C ASN A 135 15.95 0.59 4.37
N HIS A 136 17.16 1.03 4.68
CA HIS A 136 18.06 1.71 3.73
C HIS A 136 18.53 0.82 2.55
N TYR A 137 18.37 -0.51 2.60
CA TYR A 137 18.65 -1.37 1.46
C TYR A 137 17.53 -1.33 0.41
N GLU A 138 16.30 -1.10 0.86
CA GLU A 138 15.09 -1.20 0.03
C GLU A 138 14.46 0.13 -0.34
N SER A 139 14.77 1.21 0.41
CA SER A 139 14.32 2.59 0.11
C SER A 139 15.51 3.56 0.13
N ASP A 140 15.27 4.77 -0.36
CA ASP A 140 16.19 5.89 -0.31
C ASP A 140 15.61 7.07 0.52
N PHE A 141 14.41 6.89 1.11
CA PHE A 141 13.65 7.97 1.73
C PHE A 141 12.91 7.53 3.00
N LEU A 142 12.99 8.35 4.05
CA LEU A 142 12.27 8.19 5.32
C LEU A 142 12.55 6.84 6.03
N PHE A 143 13.72 6.72 6.64
CA PHE A 143 14.11 5.51 7.40
C PHE A 143 13.65 5.53 8.85
N ARG A 144 13.44 6.71 9.44
CA ARG A 144 13.12 6.90 10.84
C ARG A 144 11.66 7.31 11.03
N ILE A 145 11.05 6.82 12.10
CA ILE A 145 9.65 7.13 12.43
C ILE A 145 9.45 8.64 12.60
N GLU A 146 10.42 9.34 13.25
CA GLU A 146 10.33 10.78 13.48
C GLU A 146 10.33 11.59 12.16
N ASP A 147 11.11 11.13 11.17
CA ASP A 147 11.17 11.79 9.86
C ASP A 147 9.87 11.53 9.06
N GLY A 148 9.33 10.32 9.13
CA GLY A 148 8.04 9.99 8.55
C GLY A 148 6.90 10.80 9.16
N ILE A 149 6.85 10.91 10.50
CA ILE A 149 5.85 11.73 11.19
C ILE A 149 5.98 13.21 10.80
N ARG A 150 7.22 13.73 10.71
CA ARG A 150 7.46 15.10 10.29
C ARG A 150 6.95 15.34 8.88
N PHE A 151 7.31 14.47 7.95
CA PHE A 151 6.87 14.51 6.56
C PHE A 151 5.33 14.55 6.44
N LEU A 152 4.63 13.66 7.15
CA LEU A 152 3.16 13.67 7.12
C LEU A 152 2.53 14.90 7.78
N ASN A 153 3.16 15.44 8.84
CA ASN A 153 2.64 16.63 9.54
C ASN A 153 2.81 17.93 8.72
N GLU A 154 3.74 17.97 7.77
CA GLU A 154 3.90 19.07 6.82
C GLU A 154 2.77 19.09 5.78
N HIS A 155 2.01 18.01 5.68
CA HIS A 155 0.88 17.84 4.79
C HIS A 155 -0.44 17.69 5.57
N SER A 156 -1.55 18.03 4.92
CA SER A 156 -2.88 17.96 5.55
C SER A 156 -3.61 16.66 5.24
N TYR A 157 -2.90 15.54 5.15
CA TYR A 157 -3.49 14.23 4.89
C TYR A 157 -4.51 13.83 5.94
N LYS A 158 -5.59 13.18 5.51
CA LYS A 158 -6.70 12.73 6.37
C LYS A 158 -6.76 11.22 6.52
N ARG A 159 -6.26 10.49 5.53
CA ARG A 159 -6.32 9.04 5.46
C ARG A 159 -4.95 8.40 5.21
N THR A 160 -3.86 9.18 5.21
CA THR A 160 -2.49 8.69 5.07
C THR A 160 -1.79 8.72 6.41
N GLY A 161 -1.23 7.59 6.80
CA GLY A 161 -0.44 7.40 8.03
C GLY A 161 0.85 6.63 7.74
N ILE A 162 1.69 6.48 8.77
CA ILE A 162 2.90 5.66 8.71
C ILE A 162 2.55 4.19 8.93
N HIS A 163 3.07 3.32 8.07
CA HIS A 163 3.11 1.88 8.31
C HIS A 163 4.49 1.49 8.81
N ILE A 164 4.53 0.72 9.89
CA ILE A 164 5.77 0.26 10.53
C ILE A 164 5.86 -1.25 10.39
N ASP A 165 6.89 -1.73 9.69
CA ASP A 165 7.28 -3.13 9.68
C ASP A 165 8.50 -3.32 10.58
N THR A 166 8.39 -4.23 11.54
CA THR A 166 9.47 -4.53 12.50
C THR A 166 10.72 -5.11 11.84
N VAL A 167 10.61 -5.74 10.66
CA VAL A 167 11.77 -6.20 9.89
C VAL A 167 12.58 -5.00 9.43
N HIS A 168 11.92 -3.99 8.85
CA HIS A 168 12.59 -2.78 8.38
C HIS A 168 13.19 -2.00 9.56
N MET A 169 12.44 -1.82 10.63
CA MET A 169 12.91 -1.08 11.83
C MET A 169 14.03 -1.78 12.60
N ASN A 170 14.22 -3.08 12.41
CA ASN A 170 15.31 -3.81 13.07
C ASN A 170 16.63 -3.76 12.28
N VAL A 171 16.59 -3.31 11.04
CA VAL A 171 17.78 -3.17 10.16
C VAL A 171 18.44 -1.80 10.34
N ASP A 172 17.67 -0.76 10.61
CA ASP A 172 18.09 0.61 10.86
C ASP A 172 17.97 0.94 12.34
#